data_fd4c71f3a738dcd96a502c0515e566ce
#
_entry.id   fd4c71f3a738dcd96a502c0515e566ce
#
_cell.length_a   1.000
_cell.length_b   1.000
_cell.length_c   1.000
_cell.angle_alpha   90.00
_cell.angle_beta   90.00
_cell.angle_gamma   90.00
#
_symmetry.space_group_name_H-M   'P 1'
#
loop_
_entity.id
_entity.type
_entity.pdbx_description
1 polymer ?
#
loop_
_entity_poly.entity_id
_entity_poly.type
_entity_poly.pdbx_seq_one_letter_code
_entity_poly.pdbx_strand_id
1 'polypeptide(L)'
;MRLLKTTRWLAVACIALTGIVTASAQDKGLENPRSTTFRKTLEGKKVVFLPLSMGFDLTEGWAAVMRQQAKRLNYSFEIRDPAWSTDAGTKALQSLISEKPDLIVAHNPDIQSYARLLAQAQAAGIKVVQINLESNTQTDSYVGADWTEIGEQAAQAVVDKCSPGKGVSTKVAIDTGVPTAASDVFQLDGIYRVLNQHPDIQVVSQQATEYNPEKARSIMDTVLQQHPDLCGAIGIWDNQDTGTASAIQQAGKGSQVFLVTSGGGNKVGCENVENGLFNLYISYNVPLQGEILNAEIARLLLSDSSAGETKTLYFNPLTQITKANVNQRNCWTLDDLK
;
A
#
# COMPACT_ATOMS: atom_id res chain seq x y z
N MET A 1 -109.53 -16.94 -15.53
CA MET A 1 -109.35 -16.05 -14.42
C MET A 1 -107.86 -16.18 -13.92
N ARG A 2 -107.21 -15.10 -13.86
CA ARG A 2 -105.79 -14.89 -13.43
C ARG A 2 -104.68 -15.12 -14.48
N LEU A 3 -104.23 -13.99 -14.96
CA LEU A 3 -103.01 -13.74 -15.70
C LEU A 3 -101.75 -14.07 -14.89
N LEU A 4 -100.79 -14.68 -15.50
CA LEU A 4 -99.41 -14.71 -15.02
C LEU A 4 -98.53 -13.92 -16.01
N LYS A 5 -98.00 -12.83 -15.51
CA LYS A 5 -97.02 -11.97 -16.18
C LYS A 5 -95.63 -12.61 -16.09
N THR A 6 -95.05 -12.94 -17.26
CA THR A 6 -93.63 -13.35 -17.32
C THR A 6 -92.73 -12.14 -17.51
N THR A 7 -91.96 -11.86 -16.52
CA THR A 7 -90.92 -10.78 -16.55
C THR A 7 -89.69 -11.38 -17.20
N ARG A 8 -89.28 -10.88 -18.33
CA ARG A 8 -87.94 -11.15 -18.90
C ARG A 8 -86.91 -10.35 -18.29
N TRP A 9 -85.93 -10.98 -17.67
CA TRP A 9 -84.69 -10.36 -17.22
C TRP A 9 -83.67 -10.35 -18.35
N LEU A 10 -83.26 -9.17 -18.80
CA LEU A 10 -82.10 -8.96 -19.67
C LEU A 10 -80.88 -9.00 -18.83
N ALA A 11 -80.06 -10.00 -18.93
CA ALA A 11 -78.69 -10.03 -18.33
C ALA A 11 -77.78 -9.24 -19.24
N VAL A 12 -77.34 -8.06 -18.79
CA VAL A 12 -76.27 -7.29 -19.41
C VAL A 12 -74.98 -7.89 -18.93
N ALA A 13 -74.27 -8.61 -19.81
CA ALA A 13 -72.91 -9.09 -19.55
C ALA A 13 -71.93 -7.91 -19.75
N CYS A 14 -71.48 -7.29 -18.66
CA CYS A 14 -70.34 -6.41 -18.68
C CYS A 14 -69.05 -7.24 -18.80
N ILE A 15 -68.49 -7.30 -20.02
CA ILE A 15 -67.15 -7.82 -20.26
C ILE A 15 -66.21 -6.73 -19.76
N ALA A 16 -65.69 -6.88 -18.52
CA ALA A 16 -64.57 -6.11 -18.02
C ALA A 16 -63.30 -6.60 -18.75
N LEU A 17 -62.84 -5.88 -19.77
CA LEU A 17 -61.49 -6.00 -20.30
C LEU A 17 -60.56 -5.51 -19.24
N THR A 18 -60.06 -6.40 -18.39
CA THR A 18 -58.86 -6.14 -17.58
C THR A 18 -57.66 -6.15 -18.54
N GLY A 19 -57.35 -4.97 -19.09
CA GLY A 19 -56.05 -4.73 -19.70
C GLY A 19 -54.98 -4.93 -18.63
N ILE A 20 -54.28 -6.05 -18.71
CA ILE A 20 -53.01 -6.24 -18.00
C ILE A 20 -52.05 -5.26 -18.63
N VAL A 21 -52.00 -4.04 -18.07
CA VAL A 21 -50.87 -3.15 -18.29
C VAL A 21 -49.71 -3.83 -17.59
N THR A 22 -48.93 -4.60 -18.32
CA THR A 22 -47.56 -4.92 -17.90
C THR A 22 -46.84 -3.59 -17.83
N ALA A 23 -46.84 -2.99 -16.65
CA ALA A 23 -45.91 -1.96 -16.34
C ALA A 23 -44.53 -2.59 -16.45
N SER A 24 -43.90 -2.48 -17.64
CA SER A 24 -42.47 -2.53 -17.71
C SER A 24 -42.02 -1.44 -16.76
N ALA A 25 -41.62 -1.83 -15.58
CA ALA A 25 -40.82 -0.96 -14.72
C ALA A 25 -39.56 -0.63 -15.53
N GLN A 26 -39.67 0.39 -16.39
CA GLN A 26 -38.49 1.05 -16.92
C GLN A 26 -37.81 1.63 -15.72
N ASP A 27 -36.67 1.08 -15.40
CA ASP A 27 -35.72 1.42 -14.32
C ASP A 27 -35.19 2.87 -14.43
N LYS A 28 -35.89 3.74 -15.17
CA LYS A 28 -35.49 5.12 -15.46
C LYS A 28 -35.68 6.09 -14.31
N GLY A 29 -36.33 5.69 -13.24
CA GLY A 29 -36.61 6.57 -12.09
C GLY A 29 -35.63 6.43 -10.92
N LEU A 30 -34.77 5.40 -10.90
CA LEU A 30 -33.88 5.06 -9.80
C LEU A 30 -32.39 5.16 -10.18
N GLU A 31 -32.05 5.50 -11.43
CA GLU A 31 -30.66 5.74 -11.83
C GLU A 31 -30.16 7.01 -11.17
N ASN A 32 -29.03 6.90 -10.45
CA ASN A 32 -28.28 8.05 -9.96
C ASN A 32 -27.47 8.68 -11.11
N PRO A 33 -27.87 9.85 -11.64
CA PRO A 33 -27.19 10.47 -12.80
C PRO A 33 -25.69 10.75 -12.53
N ARG A 34 -25.34 11.01 -11.26
CA ARG A 34 -23.94 11.23 -10.87
C ARG A 34 -23.13 9.95 -11.00
N SER A 35 -23.69 8.80 -10.61
CA SER A 35 -23.02 7.49 -10.74
C SER A 35 -22.83 7.13 -12.20
N THR A 36 -23.82 7.37 -13.06
CA THR A 36 -23.73 7.11 -14.49
C THR A 36 -22.67 7.99 -15.15
N THR A 37 -22.65 9.29 -14.86
CA THR A 37 -21.64 10.23 -15.35
C THR A 37 -20.25 9.81 -14.89
N PHE A 38 -20.08 9.51 -13.59
CA PHE A 38 -18.83 9.02 -13.02
C PHE A 38 -18.26 7.83 -13.79
N ARG A 39 -19.06 6.78 -14.00
CA ARG A 39 -18.63 5.57 -14.71
C ARG A 39 -18.28 5.87 -16.17
N LYS A 40 -19.13 6.63 -16.86
CA LYS A 40 -18.93 6.99 -18.27
C LYS A 40 -17.64 7.80 -18.49
N THR A 41 -17.29 8.70 -17.58
CA THR A 41 -16.06 9.50 -17.68
C THR A 41 -14.79 8.65 -17.51
N LEU A 42 -14.87 7.56 -16.74
CA LEU A 42 -13.74 6.65 -16.51
C LEU A 42 -13.62 5.57 -17.59
N GLU A 43 -14.70 5.31 -18.33
CA GLU A 43 -14.72 4.28 -19.38
C GLU A 43 -13.66 4.56 -20.46
N GLY A 44 -12.89 3.54 -20.81
CA GLY A 44 -11.85 3.61 -21.84
C GLY A 44 -10.57 4.35 -21.45
N LYS A 45 -10.48 4.90 -20.23
CA LYS A 45 -9.23 5.45 -19.70
C LYS A 45 -8.15 4.39 -19.58
N LYS A 46 -6.89 4.81 -19.64
CA LYS A 46 -5.73 3.92 -19.52
C LYS A 46 -4.89 4.28 -18.28
N VAL A 47 -4.80 3.33 -17.35
CA VAL A 47 -3.95 3.43 -16.15
C VAL A 47 -2.83 2.41 -16.25
N VAL A 48 -1.60 2.82 -15.99
CA VAL A 48 -0.44 1.92 -16.01
C VAL A 48 0.26 1.95 -14.66
N PHE A 49 0.49 0.78 -14.09
CA PHE A 49 1.30 0.61 -12.89
C PHE A 49 2.72 0.21 -13.25
N LEU A 50 3.68 0.98 -12.77
CA LEU A 50 5.12 0.71 -12.85
C LEU A 50 5.62 0.39 -11.43
N PRO A 51 5.61 -0.89 -11.01
CA PRO A 51 6.16 -1.31 -9.71
C PRO A 51 7.69 -1.31 -9.72
N LEU A 52 8.33 -1.62 -8.59
CA LEU A 52 9.75 -2.05 -8.56
C LEU A 52 9.91 -3.45 -9.15
N SER A 53 9.02 -4.34 -8.78
CA SER A 53 8.85 -5.69 -9.29
C SER A 53 7.48 -6.21 -8.92
N MET A 54 7.01 -7.23 -9.62
CA MET A 54 5.87 -8.04 -9.22
C MET A 54 6.34 -9.31 -8.49
N GLY A 55 5.41 -10.13 -8.02
CA GLY A 55 5.70 -11.44 -7.44
C GLY A 55 5.90 -11.46 -5.91
N PHE A 56 5.59 -10.37 -5.21
CA PHE A 56 5.55 -10.33 -3.75
C PHE A 56 4.32 -9.55 -3.25
N ASP A 57 3.88 -9.86 -2.05
CA ASP A 57 2.58 -9.45 -1.51
C ASP A 57 2.31 -7.94 -1.62
N LEU A 58 3.31 -7.11 -1.38
CA LEU A 58 3.19 -5.66 -1.42
C LEU A 58 2.65 -5.15 -2.78
N THR A 59 3.34 -5.48 -3.87
CA THR A 59 2.98 -5.03 -5.21
C THR A 59 1.79 -5.78 -5.79
N GLU A 60 1.67 -7.08 -5.50
CA GLU A 60 0.49 -7.87 -5.88
C GLU A 60 -0.77 -7.36 -5.17
N GLY A 61 -0.67 -6.96 -3.91
CA GLY A 61 -1.79 -6.39 -3.16
C GLY A 61 -2.32 -5.11 -3.81
N TRP A 62 -1.45 -4.13 -4.09
CA TRP A 62 -1.89 -2.91 -4.81
C TRP A 62 -2.45 -3.23 -6.19
N ALA A 63 -1.78 -4.12 -6.94
CA ALA A 63 -2.24 -4.51 -8.27
C ALA A 63 -3.62 -5.19 -8.24
N ALA A 64 -3.89 -6.03 -7.23
CA ALA A 64 -5.19 -6.68 -7.06
C ALA A 64 -6.31 -5.65 -6.87
N VAL A 65 -6.11 -4.69 -5.95
CA VAL A 65 -7.08 -3.63 -5.66
C VAL A 65 -7.31 -2.72 -6.88
N MET A 66 -6.25 -2.34 -7.60
CA MET A 66 -6.36 -1.55 -8.84
C MET A 66 -7.07 -2.30 -9.95
N ARG A 67 -6.79 -3.60 -10.15
CA ARG A 67 -7.50 -4.44 -11.14
C ARG A 67 -8.99 -4.53 -10.88
N GLN A 68 -9.38 -4.70 -9.62
CA GLN A 68 -10.80 -4.74 -9.26
C GLN A 68 -11.52 -3.44 -9.61
N GLN A 69 -10.91 -2.29 -9.29
CA GLN A 69 -11.49 -1.01 -9.64
C GLN A 69 -11.57 -0.82 -11.16
N ALA A 70 -10.51 -1.13 -11.90
CA ALA A 70 -10.48 -1.02 -13.35
C ALA A 70 -11.60 -1.84 -14.00
N LYS A 71 -11.78 -3.10 -13.57
CA LYS A 71 -12.88 -3.95 -14.03
C LYS A 71 -14.25 -3.37 -13.71
N ARG A 72 -14.44 -2.85 -12.48
CA ARG A 72 -15.73 -2.28 -12.04
C ARG A 72 -16.10 -0.99 -12.79
N LEU A 73 -15.10 -0.18 -13.17
CA LEU A 73 -15.27 1.14 -13.76
C LEU A 73 -14.97 1.18 -15.26
N ASN A 74 -14.65 0.03 -15.86
CA ASN A 74 -14.42 -0.18 -17.29
C ASN A 74 -13.32 0.69 -17.89
N TYR A 75 -12.20 0.85 -17.15
CA TYR A 75 -10.96 1.42 -17.69
C TYR A 75 -9.88 0.33 -17.83
N SER A 76 -8.89 0.55 -18.71
CA SER A 76 -7.79 -0.41 -18.87
C SER A 76 -6.75 -0.23 -17.77
N PHE A 77 -6.24 -1.36 -17.27
CA PHE A 77 -5.16 -1.41 -16.29
C PHE A 77 -4.05 -2.32 -16.79
N GLU A 78 -2.85 -1.77 -16.92
CA GLU A 78 -1.67 -2.50 -17.37
C GLU A 78 -0.56 -2.41 -16.32
N ILE A 79 0.34 -3.39 -16.31
CA ILE A 79 1.53 -3.42 -15.48
C ILE A 79 2.76 -3.45 -16.38
N ARG A 80 3.74 -2.60 -16.08
CA ARG A 80 5.07 -2.61 -16.67
C ARG A 80 6.05 -3.02 -15.59
N ASP A 81 6.32 -4.32 -15.48
CA ASP A 81 7.20 -4.88 -14.44
C ASP A 81 8.67 -4.76 -14.86
N PRO A 82 9.49 -3.97 -14.15
CA PRO A 82 10.91 -3.86 -14.40
C PRO A 82 11.76 -4.95 -13.72
N ALA A 83 11.14 -5.82 -12.93
CA ALA A 83 11.80 -6.94 -12.25
C ALA A 83 13.06 -6.48 -11.46
N TRP A 84 12.93 -5.46 -10.62
CA TRP A 84 13.98 -4.82 -9.82
C TRP A 84 15.06 -4.06 -10.62
N SER A 85 14.93 -3.96 -11.95
CA SER A 85 15.91 -3.24 -12.77
C SER A 85 15.51 -1.77 -12.95
N THR A 86 16.27 -0.86 -12.36
CA THR A 86 16.09 0.58 -12.55
C THR A 86 16.19 1.00 -14.02
N ASP A 87 17.10 0.36 -14.78
CA ASP A 87 17.24 0.61 -16.22
C ASP A 87 16.02 0.15 -17.02
N ALA A 88 15.46 -1.03 -16.70
CA ALA A 88 14.25 -1.51 -17.36
C ALA A 88 13.05 -0.60 -17.02
N GLY A 89 12.91 -0.17 -15.77
CA GLY A 89 11.88 0.78 -15.36
C GLY A 89 12.03 2.16 -16.01
N THR A 90 13.26 2.66 -16.16
CA THR A 90 13.56 3.90 -16.89
C THR A 90 13.11 3.80 -18.36
N LYS A 91 13.42 2.69 -19.04
CA LYS A 91 12.98 2.44 -20.43
C LYS A 91 11.46 2.31 -20.53
N ALA A 92 10.83 1.61 -19.56
CA ALA A 92 9.38 1.49 -19.50
C ALA A 92 8.73 2.86 -19.35
N LEU A 93 9.24 3.73 -18.47
CA LEU A 93 8.72 5.07 -18.24
C LEU A 93 8.90 5.97 -19.49
N GLN A 94 10.02 5.87 -20.20
CA GLN A 94 10.23 6.56 -21.49
C GLN A 94 9.21 6.12 -22.55
N SER A 95 8.93 4.82 -22.63
CA SER A 95 7.88 4.28 -23.52
C SER A 95 6.50 4.82 -23.15
N LEU A 96 6.16 4.81 -21.87
CA LEU A 96 4.88 5.32 -21.37
C LEU A 96 4.68 6.80 -21.67
N ILE A 97 5.74 7.63 -21.60
CA ILE A 97 5.64 9.06 -22.00
C ILE A 97 5.26 9.19 -23.48
N SER A 98 5.75 8.30 -24.34
CA SER A 98 5.40 8.27 -25.76
C SER A 98 4.01 7.69 -26.04
N GLU A 99 3.60 6.68 -25.27
CA GLU A 99 2.29 6.01 -25.36
C GLU A 99 1.14 6.89 -24.84
N LYS A 100 1.44 7.82 -23.93
CA LYS A 100 0.51 8.76 -23.31
C LYS A 100 -0.72 8.10 -22.67
N PRO A 101 -0.56 7.22 -21.66
CA PRO A 101 -1.69 6.77 -20.87
C PRO A 101 -2.33 7.96 -20.12
N ASP A 102 -3.56 7.82 -19.66
CA ASP A 102 -4.21 8.87 -18.87
C ASP A 102 -3.55 9.07 -17.49
N LEU A 103 -3.04 7.97 -16.90
CA LEU A 103 -2.40 8.02 -15.59
C LEU A 103 -1.33 6.92 -15.44
N ILE A 104 -0.22 7.29 -14.81
CA ILE A 104 0.84 6.37 -14.36
C ILE A 104 0.83 6.31 -12.83
N VAL A 105 0.81 5.09 -12.26
CA VAL A 105 1.14 4.83 -10.86
C VAL A 105 2.59 4.36 -10.82
N ALA A 106 3.47 5.10 -10.17
CA ALA A 106 4.91 4.81 -10.12
C ALA A 106 5.37 4.45 -8.72
N HIS A 107 6.06 3.32 -8.57
CA HIS A 107 6.79 2.92 -7.38
C HIS A 107 8.28 3.14 -7.65
N ASN A 108 8.88 4.16 -7.05
CA ASN A 108 10.22 4.61 -7.41
C ASN A 108 11.32 3.73 -6.78
N PRO A 109 12.38 3.38 -7.52
CA PRO A 109 13.50 2.60 -6.96
C PRO A 109 14.35 3.41 -5.97
N ASP A 110 14.44 4.72 -6.20
CA ASP A 110 15.12 5.70 -5.36
C ASP A 110 14.55 7.10 -5.63
N ILE A 111 15.01 8.10 -4.85
CA ILE A 111 14.48 9.46 -4.92
C ILE A 111 14.86 10.22 -6.21
N GLN A 112 15.78 9.72 -7.05
CA GLN A 112 16.32 10.46 -8.20
C GLN A 112 16.03 9.80 -9.55
N SER A 113 16.12 8.46 -9.64
CA SER A 113 16.17 7.74 -10.92
C SER A 113 15.02 8.04 -11.87
N TYR A 114 13.80 8.13 -11.34
CA TYR A 114 12.62 8.43 -12.16
C TYR A 114 12.22 9.91 -12.16
N ALA A 115 12.78 10.73 -11.26
CA ALA A 115 12.34 12.11 -11.00
C ALA A 115 12.16 12.95 -12.27
N ARG A 116 13.17 12.99 -13.14
CA ARG A 116 13.11 13.74 -14.40
C ARG A 116 12.07 13.21 -15.37
N LEU A 117 11.92 11.88 -15.45
CA LEU A 117 10.94 11.26 -16.36
C LEU A 117 9.51 11.44 -15.87
N LEU A 118 9.28 11.42 -14.56
CA LEU A 118 7.96 11.74 -13.97
C LEU A 118 7.56 13.19 -14.28
N ALA A 119 8.51 14.14 -14.16
CA ALA A 119 8.25 15.52 -14.57
C ALA A 119 7.95 15.64 -16.09
N GLN A 120 8.66 14.88 -16.94
CA GLN A 120 8.39 14.82 -18.38
C GLN A 120 7.02 14.19 -18.69
N ALA A 121 6.61 13.16 -17.95
CA ALA A 121 5.29 12.56 -18.09
C ALA A 121 4.19 13.58 -17.80
N GLN A 122 4.31 14.35 -16.70
CA GLN A 122 3.37 15.43 -16.40
C GLN A 122 3.36 16.53 -17.47
N ALA A 123 4.53 16.94 -17.97
CA ALA A 123 4.64 17.90 -19.06
C ALA A 123 4.01 17.39 -20.37
N ALA A 124 3.96 16.08 -20.59
CA ALA A 124 3.26 15.43 -21.70
C ALA A 124 1.75 15.28 -21.50
N GLY A 125 1.21 15.75 -20.36
CA GLY A 125 -0.21 15.69 -20.02
C GLY A 125 -0.64 14.39 -19.30
N ILE A 126 0.30 13.55 -18.86
CA ILE A 126 0.04 12.30 -18.18
C ILE A 126 -0.03 12.57 -16.67
N LYS A 127 -1.13 12.20 -16.02
CA LYS A 127 -1.24 12.31 -14.56
C LYS A 127 -0.38 11.23 -13.89
N VAL A 128 0.24 11.57 -12.76
CA VAL A 128 1.18 10.68 -12.08
C VAL A 128 0.84 10.60 -10.59
N VAL A 129 0.64 9.37 -10.12
CA VAL A 129 0.58 9.03 -8.69
C VAL A 129 1.84 8.28 -8.32
N GLN A 130 2.56 8.71 -7.29
CA GLN A 130 3.63 7.94 -6.69
C GLN A 130 3.05 7.11 -5.54
N ILE A 131 3.35 5.82 -5.53
CA ILE A 131 2.89 4.89 -4.49
C ILE A 131 4.06 4.48 -3.59
N ASN A 132 3.88 4.62 -2.30
CA ASN A 132 4.76 4.13 -1.23
C ASN A 132 6.17 4.73 -1.20
N LEU A 133 6.90 4.76 -2.31
CA LEU A 133 8.22 5.40 -2.43
C LEU A 133 8.13 6.61 -3.35
N GLU A 134 8.38 7.79 -2.79
CA GLU A 134 8.37 9.04 -3.55
C GLU A 134 9.74 9.34 -4.18
N SER A 135 9.74 10.21 -5.18
CA SER A 135 10.95 10.78 -5.78
C SER A 135 11.09 12.26 -5.40
N ASN A 136 12.23 12.87 -5.73
CA ASN A 136 12.45 14.32 -5.59
C ASN A 136 11.50 15.18 -6.45
N THR A 137 10.75 14.58 -7.36
CA THR A 137 9.74 15.27 -8.17
C THR A 137 8.38 15.13 -7.53
N GLN A 138 7.77 16.24 -7.14
CA GLN A 138 6.37 16.24 -6.70
C GLN A 138 5.46 16.01 -7.91
N THR A 139 4.61 14.98 -7.82
CA THR A 139 3.64 14.61 -8.86
C THR A 139 2.21 14.97 -8.45
N ASP A 140 1.22 14.58 -9.26
CA ASP A 140 -0.19 14.92 -8.98
C ASP A 140 -0.67 14.38 -7.64
N SER A 141 -0.14 13.23 -7.21
CA SER A 141 -0.41 12.67 -5.89
C SER A 141 0.73 11.76 -5.42
N TYR A 142 0.89 11.70 -4.10
CA TYR A 142 1.58 10.62 -3.39
C TYR A 142 0.58 9.90 -2.48
N VAL A 143 0.63 8.59 -2.48
CA VAL A 143 -0.12 7.73 -1.55
C VAL A 143 0.86 6.75 -0.92
N GLY A 144 1.03 6.78 0.40
CA GLY A 144 2.01 5.91 1.03
C GLY A 144 2.09 6.06 2.54
N ALA A 145 3.17 5.54 3.11
CA ALA A 145 3.49 5.71 4.51
C ALA A 145 4.21 7.03 4.77
N ASP A 146 4.04 7.58 5.97
CA ASP A 146 5.00 8.54 6.53
C ASP A 146 6.22 7.78 7.05
N TRP A 147 7.25 7.73 6.23
CA TRP A 147 8.47 7.00 6.56
C TRP A 147 9.23 7.61 7.73
N THR A 148 9.16 8.93 7.91
CA THR A 148 9.75 9.61 9.07
C THR A 148 9.05 9.17 10.35
N GLU A 149 7.71 9.14 10.35
CA GLU A 149 6.93 8.67 11.51
C GLU A 149 7.23 7.19 11.83
N ILE A 150 7.38 6.32 10.82
CA ILE A 150 7.80 4.92 11.02
C ILE A 150 9.16 4.87 11.73
N GLY A 151 10.11 5.66 11.25
CA GLY A 151 11.45 5.76 11.87
C GLY A 151 11.41 6.22 13.32
N GLU A 152 10.63 7.26 13.61
CA GLU A 152 10.42 7.78 14.97
C GLU A 152 9.82 6.71 15.90
N GLN A 153 8.75 6.03 15.44
CA GLN A 153 8.10 4.96 16.21
C GLN A 153 9.05 3.78 16.46
N ALA A 154 9.83 3.37 15.46
CA ALA A 154 10.77 2.25 15.59
C ALA A 154 11.89 2.58 16.58
N ALA A 155 12.48 3.76 16.47
CA ALA A 155 13.52 4.21 17.38
C ALA A 155 13.01 4.37 18.82
N GLN A 156 11.83 4.95 18.99
CA GLN A 156 11.21 5.09 20.32
C GLN A 156 11.01 3.74 21.00
N ALA A 157 10.52 2.73 20.25
CA ALA A 157 10.33 1.37 20.78
C ALA A 157 11.66 0.73 21.25
N VAL A 158 12.74 0.96 20.49
CA VAL A 158 14.08 0.49 20.87
C VAL A 158 14.62 1.27 22.08
N VAL A 159 14.44 2.58 22.13
CA VAL A 159 14.79 3.40 23.30
C VAL A 159 14.06 2.92 24.55
N ASP A 160 12.75 2.66 24.45
CA ASP A 160 11.94 2.17 25.57
C ASP A 160 12.42 0.82 26.09
N LYS A 161 13.05 0.02 25.25
CA LYS A 161 13.54 -1.32 25.59
C LYS A 161 15.00 -1.34 26.00
N CYS A 162 15.86 -0.50 25.42
CA CYS A 162 17.32 -0.60 25.52
C CYS A 162 17.97 0.56 26.31
N SER A 163 17.20 1.50 26.85
CA SER A 163 17.73 2.54 27.73
C SER A 163 18.40 1.94 28.98
N PRO A 164 19.33 2.66 29.63
CA PRO A 164 20.05 2.18 30.81
C PRO A 164 19.13 1.58 31.86
N GLY A 165 19.44 0.36 32.29
CA GLY A 165 18.66 -0.37 33.29
C GLY A 165 17.42 -1.09 32.79
N LYS A 166 17.07 -0.99 31.49
CA LYS A 166 15.91 -1.67 30.89
C LYS A 166 16.29 -2.93 30.10
N GLY A 167 17.33 -2.85 29.28
CA GLY A 167 17.81 -3.97 28.47
C GLY A 167 19.15 -4.54 28.96
N VAL A 168 19.68 -5.51 28.23
CA VAL A 168 20.99 -6.12 28.51
C VAL A 168 22.14 -5.16 28.26
N SER A 169 21.96 -4.19 27.38
CA SER A 169 22.88 -3.10 27.06
C SER A 169 22.11 -1.95 26.39
N THR A 170 22.83 -0.90 25.98
CA THR A 170 22.26 0.19 25.17
C THR A 170 22.66 0.11 23.70
N LYS A 171 23.22 -1.01 23.25
CA LYS A 171 23.71 -1.22 21.90
C LYS A 171 22.59 -1.61 20.95
N VAL A 172 22.51 -0.92 19.83
CA VAL A 172 21.47 -1.17 18.80
C VAL A 172 22.12 -1.25 17.42
N ALA A 173 21.50 -2.03 16.52
CA ALA A 173 21.86 -2.11 15.12
C ALA A 173 20.73 -1.56 14.24
N ILE A 174 21.08 -1.05 13.07
CA ILE A 174 20.14 -0.57 12.06
C ILE A 174 20.45 -1.27 10.74
N ASP A 175 19.48 -2.05 10.23
CA ASP A 175 19.54 -2.72 8.94
C ASP A 175 18.71 -1.92 7.93
N THR A 176 19.41 -1.15 7.06
CA THR A 176 18.77 -0.35 6.00
C THR A 176 18.57 -1.19 4.74
N GLY A 177 17.75 -0.72 3.80
CA GLY A 177 17.56 -1.35 2.49
C GLY A 177 18.51 -0.78 1.44
N VAL A 178 17.97 0.04 0.53
CA VAL A 178 18.74 0.82 -0.47
C VAL A 178 18.88 2.25 0.04
N PRO A 179 20.09 2.72 0.34
CA PRO A 179 20.31 4.01 1.06
C PRO A 179 19.76 5.24 0.36
N THR A 180 19.45 5.16 -0.93
CA THR A 180 18.87 6.26 -1.73
C THR A 180 17.36 6.12 -1.95
N ALA A 181 16.73 5.07 -1.44
CA ALA A 181 15.28 4.91 -1.49
C ALA A 181 14.60 5.83 -0.46
N ALA A 182 13.39 6.27 -0.77
CA ALA A 182 12.63 7.18 0.11
C ALA A 182 12.37 6.57 1.49
N SER A 183 12.06 5.26 1.56
CA SER A 183 11.89 4.54 2.82
C SER A 183 13.12 4.63 3.72
N ASP A 184 14.32 4.51 3.13
CA ASP A 184 15.57 4.53 3.88
C ASP A 184 15.93 5.94 4.33
N VAL A 185 15.89 6.89 3.39
CA VAL A 185 16.25 8.30 3.67
C VAL A 185 15.39 8.87 4.79
N PHE A 186 14.06 8.67 4.70
CA PHE A 186 13.15 9.29 5.66
C PHE A 186 12.98 8.47 6.95
N GLN A 187 13.05 7.13 6.91
CA GLN A 187 13.09 6.36 8.16
C GLN A 187 14.35 6.67 8.96
N LEU A 188 15.53 6.78 8.31
CA LEU A 188 16.75 7.16 9.02
C LEU A 188 16.66 8.57 9.63
N ASP A 189 16.04 9.54 8.92
CA ASP A 189 15.80 10.86 9.49
C ASP A 189 14.94 10.75 10.76
N GLY A 190 13.83 10.00 10.73
CA GLY A 190 12.98 9.76 11.90
C GLY A 190 13.71 9.03 13.03
N ILE A 191 14.47 7.99 12.71
CA ILE A 191 15.27 7.23 13.68
C ILE A 191 16.22 8.16 14.40
N TYR A 192 16.97 8.98 13.68
CA TYR A 192 17.96 9.87 14.30
C TYR A 192 17.34 11.08 14.99
N ARG A 193 16.14 11.53 14.63
CA ARG A 193 15.42 12.54 15.42
C ARG A 193 15.18 12.06 16.85
N VAL A 194 14.90 10.79 17.04
CA VAL A 194 14.69 10.19 18.36
C VAL A 194 16.04 9.88 19.02
N LEU A 195 16.93 9.14 18.34
CA LEU A 195 18.20 8.69 18.95
C LEU A 195 19.11 9.86 19.37
N ASN A 196 19.08 10.99 18.66
CA ASN A 196 19.85 12.19 19.04
C ASN A 196 19.37 12.80 20.37
N GLN A 197 18.17 12.46 20.85
CA GLN A 197 17.65 12.86 22.16
C GLN A 197 18.01 11.83 23.25
N HIS A 198 18.56 10.67 22.86
CA HIS A 198 18.95 9.55 23.73
C HIS A 198 20.42 9.16 23.52
N PRO A 199 21.38 10.02 23.93
CA PRO A 199 22.79 9.81 23.63
C PRO A 199 23.43 8.60 24.34
N ASP A 200 22.72 8.00 25.27
CA ASP A 200 23.06 6.73 25.92
C ASP A 200 22.80 5.51 25.04
N ILE A 201 21.95 5.61 24.02
CA ILE A 201 21.76 4.54 23.02
C ILE A 201 22.93 4.59 22.02
N GLN A 202 23.59 3.45 21.85
CA GLN A 202 24.76 3.31 20.99
C GLN A 202 24.41 2.56 19.71
N VAL A 203 24.41 3.24 18.57
CA VAL A 203 24.31 2.59 17.26
C VAL A 203 25.67 1.95 16.96
N VAL A 204 25.76 0.62 17.08
CA VAL A 204 27.00 -0.16 16.87
C VAL A 204 27.15 -0.65 15.43
N SER A 205 26.06 -0.67 14.67
CA SER A 205 26.05 -1.02 13.24
C SER A 205 24.92 -0.29 12.53
N GLN A 206 25.21 0.22 11.33
CA GLN A 206 24.22 0.68 10.35
C GLN A 206 24.68 0.22 8.98
N GLN A 207 23.98 -0.76 8.39
CA GLN A 207 24.40 -1.37 7.14
C GLN A 207 23.25 -1.57 6.16
N ALA A 208 23.58 -1.45 4.86
CA ALA A 208 22.63 -1.62 3.78
C ALA A 208 22.49 -3.09 3.38
N THR A 209 21.26 -3.61 3.45
CA THR A 209 20.92 -4.98 3.09
C THR A 209 20.51 -5.13 1.62
N GLU A 210 20.21 -3.99 0.93
CA GLU A 210 19.67 -3.95 -0.44
C GLU A 210 18.34 -4.73 -0.56
N TYR A 211 17.53 -4.70 0.51
CA TYR A 211 16.28 -5.45 0.65
C TYR A 211 16.44 -6.98 0.52
N ASN A 212 17.67 -7.50 0.71
CA ASN A 212 18.00 -8.92 0.57
C ASN A 212 18.07 -9.60 1.94
N PRO A 213 17.22 -10.63 2.22
CA PRO A 213 17.19 -11.32 3.51
C PRO A 213 18.50 -12.07 3.83
N GLU A 214 19.18 -12.64 2.81
CA GLU A 214 20.43 -13.37 3.03
C GLU A 214 21.55 -12.41 3.44
N LYS A 215 21.59 -11.22 2.82
CA LYS A 215 22.54 -10.17 3.18
C LYS A 215 22.26 -9.63 4.59
N ALA A 216 20.99 -9.36 4.92
CA ALA A 216 20.57 -8.96 6.26
C ALA A 216 20.99 -9.96 7.32
N ARG A 217 20.79 -11.26 7.05
CA ARG A 217 21.25 -12.34 7.92
C ARG A 217 22.77 -12.31 8.14
N SER A 218 23.56 -12.24 7.07
CA SER A 218 25.03 -12.21 7.15
C SER A 218 25.55 -11.02 7.91
N ILE A 219 24.91 -9.84 7.74
CA ILE A 219 25.23 -8.62 8.49
C ILE A 219 24.96 -8.85 9.98
N MET A 220 23.77 -9.31 10.33
CA MET A 220 23.36 -9.52 11.72
C MET A 220 24.18 -10.62 12.41
N ASP A 221 24.54 -11.72 11.73
CA ASP A 221 25.47 -12.73 12.24
C ASP A 221 26.81 -12.10 12.66
N THR A 222 27.34 -11.19 11.84
CA THR A 222 28.59 -10.46 12.14
C THR A 222 28.42 -9.51 13.32
N VAL A 223 27.32 -8.77 13.35
CA VAL A 223 27.00 -7.84 14.45
C VAL A 223 26.89 -8.57 15.79
N LEU A 224 26.21 -9.71 15.82
CA LEU A 224 26.04 -10.51 17.05
C LEU A 224 27.35 -11.13 17.55
N GLN A 225 28.28 -11.46 16.65
CA GLN A 225 29.62 -11.92 17.03
C GLN A 225 30.46 -10.78 17.67
N GLN A 226 30.37 -9.57 17.10
CA GLN A 226 31.10 -8.38 17.60
C GLN A 226 30.47 -7.78 18.85
N HIS A 227 29.14 -7.88 18.96
CA HIS A 227 28.33 -7.31 20.04
C HIS A 227 27.39 -8.35 20.63
N PRO A 228 27.91 -9.34 21.38
CA PRO A 228 27.11 -10.42 21.94
C PRO A 228 26.06 -9.92 22.97
N ASP A 229 26.17 -8.70 23.42
CA ASP A 229 25.28 -7.95 24.29
C ASP A 229 24.32 -7.01 23.52
N LEU A 230 24.16 -7.16 22.20
CA LEU A 230 23.20 -6.37 21.40
C LEU A 230 21.81 -6.42 22.06
N CYS A 231 21.19 -5.24 22.25
CA CYS A 231 19.88 -5.10 22.87
C CYS A 231 18.75 -4.96 21.86
N GLY A 232 18.94 -4.19 20.82
CA GLY A 232 17.91 -3.90 19.83
C GLY A 232 18.40 -3.90 18.40
N ALA A 233 17.50 -4.15 17.47
CA ALA A 233 17.71 -3.99 16.04
C ALA A 233 16.51 -3.28 15.42
N ILE A 234 16.78 -2.31 14.54
CA ILE A 234 15.79 -1.63 13.73
C ILE A 234 16.03 -2.05 12.28
N GLY A 235 15.09 -2.78 11.71
CA GLY A 235 15.04 -3.04 10.30
C GLY A 235 13.96 -2.19 9.64
N ILE A 236 14.06 -1.96 8.35
CA ILE A 236 13.16 -1.04 7.66
C ILE A 236 12.15 -1.72 6.76
N TRP A 237 12.26 -3.01 6.53
CA TRP A 237 11.28 -3.77 5.75
C TRP A 237 11.23 -5.24 6.17
N ASP A 238 10.02 -5.72 6.47
CA ASP A 238 9.73 -7.05 7.02
C ASP A 238 10.31 -8.21 6.21
N ASN A 239 10.34 -8.12 4.88
CA ASN A 239 10.89 -9.20 4.06
C ASN A 239 12.39 -9.36 4.28
N GLN A 240 13.19 -8.29 4.22
CA GLN A 240 14.62 -8.37 4.51
C GLN A 240 14.89 -8.79 5.94
N ASP A 241 14.07 -8.33 6.88
CA ASP A 241 14.27 -8.53 8.32
C ASP A 241 13.94 -9.96 8.77
N THR A 242 13.36 -10.80 7.89
CA THR A 242 13.31 -12.25 8.11
C THR A 242 14.73 -12.83 8.22
N GLY A 243 15.69 -12.27 7.47
CA GLY A 243 17.10 -12.63 7.57
C GLY A 243 17.71 -12.20 8.90
N THR A 244 17.52 -10.95 9.31
CA THR A 244 17.92 -10.41 10.61
C THR A 244 17.36 -11.24 11.76
N ALA A 245 16.06 -11.55 11.74
CA ALA A 245 15.40 -12.40 12.73
C ALA A 245 16.00 -13.81 12.78
N SER A 246 16.29 -14.39 11.60
CA SER A 246 16.91 -15.72 11.50
C SER A 246 18.28 -15.76 12.18
N ALA A 247 19.14 -14.75 11.97
CA ALA A 247 20.45 -14.64 12.62
C ALA A 247 20.29 -14.54 14.15
N ILE A 248 19.38 -13.68 14.62
CA ILE A 248 19.09 -13.51 16.05
C ILE A 248 18.66 -14.82 16.69
N GLN A 249 17.76 -15.58 16.05
CA GLN A 249 17.27 -16.88 16.56
C GLN A 249 18.38 -17.94 16.58
N GLN A 250 19.18 -18.03 15.51
CA GLN A 250 20.28 -19.00 15.44
C GLN A 250 21.38 -18.73 16.47
N ALA A 251 21.63 -17.45 16.80
CA ALA A 251 22.54 -17.09 17.87
C ALA A 251 21.96 -17.33 19.29
N GLY A 252 20.72 -17.84 19.40
CA GLY A 252 20.03 -18.02 20.68
C GLY A 252 19.67 -16.72 21.39
N LYS A 253 19.57 -15.61 20.64
CA LYS A 253 19.37 -14.24 21.16
C LYS A 253 17.91 -13.74 21.04
N GLY A 254 16.97 -14.55 20.64
CA GLY A 254 15.58 -14.16 20.40
C GLY A 254 14.86 -13.53 21.60
N SER A 255 15.25 -13.86 22.85
CA SER A 255 14.72 -13.21 24.04
C SER A 255 15.49 -11.96 24.48
N GLN A 256 16.69 -11.76 23.91
CA GLN A 256 17.60 -10.66 24.26
C GLN A 256 17.45 -9.46 23.32
N VAL A 257 17.46 -9.70 22.00
CA VAL A 257 17.44 -8.66 20.99
C VAL A 257 15.99 -8.31 20.63
N PHE A 258 15.65 -7.04 20.82
CA PHE A 258 14.34 -6.50 20.47
C PHE A 258 14.35 -6.04 19.02
N LEU A 259 13.74 -6.81 18.12
CA LEU A 259 13.68 -6.51 16.69
C LEU A 259 12.39 -5.75 16.34
N VAL A 260 12.56 -4.55 15.78
CA VAL A 260 11.49 -3.72 15.19
C VAL A 260 11.64 -3.74 13.67
N THR A 261 10.54 -3.87 12.97
CA THR A 261 10.48 -3.78 11.50
C THR A 261 9.24 -3.05 11.04
N SER A 262 9.18 -2.69 9.75
CA SER A 262 7.97 -2.14 9.12
C SER A 262 7.58 -2.94 7.88
N GLY A 263 6.32 -2.84 7.46
CA GLY A 263 5.85 -3.54 6.26
C GLY A 263 4.37 -3.35 5.98
N GLY A 264 3.89 -4.07 4.99
CA GLY A 264 2.54 -3.90 4.45
C GLY A 264 1.40 -4.49 5.28
N GLY A 265 1.69 -5.20 6.36
CA GLY A 265 0.68 -5.87 7.20
C GLY A 265 0.19 -7.21 6.64
N ASN A 266 0.98 -7.88 5.79
CA ASN A 266 0.62 -9.18 5.27
C ASN A 266 0.67 -10.28 6.35
N LYS A 267 0.03 -11.40 6.07
CA LYS A 267 -0.07 -12.52 7.01
C LYS A 267 1.29 -13.06 7.45
N VAL A 268 2.27 -13.13 6.55
CA VAL A 268 3.62 -13.62 6.88
C VAL A 268 4.31 -12.72 7.90
N GLY A 269 4.23 -11.40 7.75
CA GLY A 269 4.76 -10.46 8.73
C GLY A 269 4.10 -10.62 10.10
N CYS A 270 2.78 -10.83 10.12
CA CYS A 270 2.03 -11.10 11.34
C CYS A 270 2.42 -12.44 12.00
N GLU A 271 2.57 -13.50 11.24
CA GLU A 271 3.04 -14.81 11.74
C GLU A 271 4.44 -14.70 12.36
N ASN A 272 5.30 -13.86 11.80
CA ASN A 272 6.61 -13.58 12.39
C ASN A 272 6.49 -12.88 13.76
N VAL A 273 5.50 -12.02 13.95
CA VAL A 273 5.20 -11.44 15.27
C VAL A 273 4.65 -12.49 16.24
N GLU A 274 3.69 -13.32 15.81
CA GLU A 274 3.11 -14.40 16.63
C GLU A 274 4.18 -15.38 17.10
N ASN A 275 5.11 -15.72 16.21
CA ASN A 275 6.23 -16.63 16.48
C ASN A 275 7.39 -15.98 17.28
N GLY A 276 7.31 -14.66 17.53
CA GLY A 276 8.33 -13.91 18.28
C GLY A 276 9.62 -13.64 17.49
N LEU A 277 9.55 -13.70 16.17
CA LEU A 277 10.66 -13.31 15.28
C LEU A 277 10.76 -11.78 15.19
N PHE A 278 9.61 -11.10 15.13
CA PHE A 278 9.52 -9.64 15.26
C PHE A 278 8.86 -9.30 16.60
N ASN A 279 9.43 -8.34 17.33
CA ASN A 279 8.86 -7.85 18.58
C ASN A 279 7.83 -6.75 18.36
N LEU A 280 8.09 -5.88 17.37
CA LEU A 280 7.19 -4.85 16.89
C LEU A 280 7.23 -4.82 15.37
N TYR A 281 6.05 -4.83 14.77
CA TYR A 281 5.85 -4.68 13.34
C TYR A 281 4.96 -3.45 13.07
N ILE A 282 5.54 -2.43 12.44
CA ILE A 282 4.83 -1.19 12.10
C ILE A 282 4.24 -1.34 10.71
N SER A 283 2.93 -1.60 10.67
CA SER A 283 2.20 -1.81 9.41
C SER A 283 1.71 -0.51 8.81
N TYR A 284 2.01 -0.31 7.53
CA TYR A 284 1.43 0.75 6.70
C TYR A 284 0.24 0.27 5.85
N ASN A 285 -0.30 -0.92 6.09
CA ASN A 285 -1.59 -1.42 5.62
C ASN A 285 -1.81 -1.31 4.11
N VAL A 286 -1.28 -2.26 3.35
CA VAL A 286 -1.38 -2.31 1.87
C VAL A 286 -2.83 -2.28 1.35
N PRO A 287 -3.80 -3.02 1.92
CA PRO A 287 -5.20 -2.89 1.51
C PRO A 287 -5.73 -1.46 1.57
N LEU A 288 -5.48 -0.76 2.67
CA LEU A 288 -5.90 0.64 2.84
C LEU A 288 -5.17 1.58 1.87
N GLN A 289 -3.87 1.37 1.65
CA GLN A 289 -3.13 2.10 0.62
C GLN A 289 -3.77 1.90 -0.76
N GLY A 290 -4.15 0.67 -1.10
CA GLY A 290 -4.82 0.34 -2.35
C GLY A 290 -6.17 1.03 -2.49
N GLU A 291 -6.96 1.14 -1.43
CA GLU A 291 -8.24 1.87 -1.42
C GLU A 291 -8.04 3.37 -1.65
N ILE A 292 -7.09 3.98 -0.94
CA ILE A 292 -6.74 5.40 -1.11
C ILE A 292 -6.21 5.65 -2.53
N LEU A 293 -5.32 4.78 -3.01
CA LEU A 293 -4.78 4.83 -4.37
C LEU A 293 -5.90 4.79 -5.41
N ASN A 294 -6.88 3.89 -5.26
CA ASN A 294 -8.03 3.80 -6.13
C ASN A 294 -8.90 5.07 -6.11
N ALA A 295 -9.09 5.67 -4.94
CA ALA A 295 -9.80 6.95 -4.82
C ALA A 295 -9.05 8.07 -5.55
N GLU A 296 -7.73 8.13 -5.42
CA GLU A 296 -6.89 9.12 -6.09
C GLU A 296 -6.84 8.93 -7.61
N ILE A 297 -6.72 7.70 -8.09
CA ILE A 297 -6.82 7.39 -9.53
C ILE A 297 -8.14 7.92 -10.08
N ALA A 298 -9.26 7.60 -9.43
CA ALA A 298 -10.57 8.06 -9.88
C ALA A 298 -10.69 9.60 -9.83
N ARG A 299 -10.24 10.24 -8.75
CA ARG A 299 -10.23 11.70 -8.61
C ARG A 299 -9.44 12.38 -9.73
N LEU A 300 -8.25 11.89 -10.01
CA LEU A 300 -7.39 12.45 -11.04
C LEU A 300 -7.97 12.27 -12.45
N LEU A 301 -8.52 11.08 -12.76
CA LEU A 301 -9.13 10.80 -14.06
C LEU A 301 -10.43 11.59 -14.30
N LEU A 302 -11.12 12.02 -13.25
CA LEU A 302 -12.32 12.85 -13.32
C LEU A 302 -12.01 14.36 -13.33
N SER A 303 -10.82 14.75 -12.88
CA SER A 303 -10.44 16.15 -12.78
C SER A 303 -10.11 16.75 -14.13
N ASP A 304 -10.61 17.96 -14.38
CA ASP A 304 -10.25 18.80 -15.53
C ASP A 304 -8.90 19.51 -15.35
N SER A 305 -8.25 19.37 -14.17
CA SER A 305 -6.93 19.96 -13.91
C SER A 305 -5.87 19.38 -14.83
N SER A 306 -4.91 20.19 -15.23
CA SER A 306 -3.74 19.73 -15.98
C SER A 306 -2.87 18.81 -15.12
N ALA A 307 -2.12 17.91 -15.78
CA ALA A 307 -1.15 17.06 -15.09
C ALA A 307 -0.09 17.92 -14.38
N GLY A 308 0.22 17.62 -13.13
CA GLY A 308 1.16 18.35 -12.29
C GLY A 308 0.62 19.67 -11.67
N GLU A 309 -0.63 20.03 -11.95
CA GLU A 309 -1.24 21.24 -11.38
C GLU A 309 -1.64 21.07 -9.92
N THR A 310 -2.25 19.94 -9.58
CA THR A 310 -2.63 19.62 -8.19
C THR A 310 -1.61 18.64 -7.59
N LYS A 311 -1.22 18.88 -6.34
CA LYS A 311 -0.27 18.04 -5.63
C LYS A 311 -0.87 17.64 -4.30
N THR A 312 -1.28 16.38 -4.21
CA THR A 312 -1.88 15.82 -3.00
C THR A 312 -0.93 14.84 -2.33
N LEU A 313 -1.00 14.78 -1.01
CA LEU A 313 -0.20 13.92 -0.17
C LEU A 313 -1.12 13.15 0.77
N TYR A 314 -1.09 11.83 0.68
CA TYR A 314 -1.88 10.95 1.54
C TYR A 314 -0.95 10.00 2.28
N PHE A 315 -0.79 10.25 3.59
CA PHE A 315 -0.21 9.28 4.51
C PHE A 315 -1.32 8.41 5.10
N ASN A 316 -1.21 7.11 4.90
CA ASN A 316 -2.13 6.19 5.52
C ASN A 316 -1.76 5.96 7.00
N PRO A 317 -2.76 5.76 7.88
CA PRO A 317 -2.50 5.49 9.29
C PRO A 317 -1.60 4.27 9.49
N LEU A 318 -0.67 4.40 10.43
CA LEU A 318 0.20 3.30 10.85
C LEU A 318 -0.44 2.46 11.94
N THR A 319 -0.15 1.17 11.97
CA THR A 319 -0.60 0.25 13.00
C THR A 319 0.58 -0.48 13.61
N GLN A 320 0.79 -0.33 14.91
CA GLN A 320 1.77 -1.12 15.64
C GLN A 320 1.21 -2.50 15.97
N ILE A 321 1.82 -3.53 15.41
CA ILE A 321 1.44 -4.93 15.60
C ILE A 321 2.49 -5.60 16.52
N THR A 322 2.00 -6.14 17.61
CA THR A 322 2.79 -6.87 18.62
C THR A 322 2.11 -8.20 18.92
N LYS A 323 2.78 -9.08 19.63
CA LYS A 323 2.19 -10.36 20.06
C LYS A 323 0.90 -10.20 20.87
N ALA A 324 0.69 -9.04 21.50
CA ALA A 324 -0.49 -8.77 22.31
C ALA A 324 -1.73 -8.38 21.48
N ASN A 325 -1.54 -7.87 20.26
CA ASN A 325 -2.64 -7.34 19.45
C ASN A 325 -2.70 -7.88 18.02
N VAL A 326 -1.78 -8.79 17.64
CA VAL A 326 -1.82 -9.45 16.33
C VAL A 326 -3.12 -10.25 16.18
N ASN A 327 -3.84 -10.04 15.10
CA ASN A 327 -5.10 -10.72 14.80
C ASN A 327 -5.44 -10.58 13.31
N GLN A 328 -6.42 -11.33 12.83
CA GLN A 328 -6.84 -11.36 11.43
C GLN A 328 -7.26 -9.99 10.84
N ARG A 329 -7.65 -9.01 11.66
CA ARG A 329 -8.03 -7.68 11.17
C ARG A 329 -6.82 -6.82 10.82
N ASN A 330 -5.67 -7.12 11.44
CA ASN A 330 -4.42 -6.39 11.22
C ASN A 330 -3.56 -7.03 10.12
N CYS A 331 -3.94 -8.23 9.67
CA CYS A 331 -3.13 -9.12 8.85
C CYS A 331 -3.96 -9.56 7.64
N TRP A 332 -3.49 -9.25 6.45
CA TRP A 332 -4.19 -9.53 5.21
C TRP A 332 -3.47 -10.59 4.37
N THR A 333 -4.20 -11.21 3.47
CA THR A 333 -3.69 -12.11 2.43
C THR A 333 -4.09 -11.61 1.04
N LEU A 334 -3.42 -12.08 0.00
CA LEU A 334 -3.83 -11.77 -1.38
C LEU A 334 -5.26 -12.27 -1.69
N ASP A 335 -5.72 -13.32 -1.01
CA ASP A 335 -7.09 -13.84 -1.21
C ASP A 335 -8.16 -12.89 -0.64
N ASP A 336 -7.84 -12.11 0.38
CA ASP A 336 -8.74 -11.09 0.93
C ASP A 336 -8.96 -9.91 -0.04
N LEU A 337 -8.11 -9.79 -1.07
CA LEU A 337 -8.10 -8.71 -2.05
C LEU A 337 -8.58 -9.14 -3.45
N LYS A 338 -9.21 -10.32 -3.59
CA LYS A 338 -9.71 -10.85 -4.87
C LYS A 338 -11.20 -10.66 -5.07
#